data_7bcf8a0927a35f02dabdb41a10663179
#
_entry.id   7bcf8a0927a35f02dabdb41a10663179
#
_cell.length_a   1.000
_cell.length_b   1.000
_cell.length_c   1.000
_cell.angle_alpha   90.00
_cell.angle_beta   90.00
_cell.angle_gamma   90.00
#
_symmetry.space_group_name_H-M   'P 1'
#
loop_
_entity.id
_entity.type
_entity.pdbx_description
1 polymer ?
#
loop_
_entity_poly.entity_id
_entity_poly.type
_entity_poly.pdbx_seq_one_letter_code
_entity_poly.pdbx_strand_id
1 'polypeptide(L)'
;MKKIIFFTAVTTFLFIGLTSVKAQKNADDKIKKVLYFNPEVEPDIDEIKDPTNNAFFDAVTDNFSGRKNKMLRAEVQVPFDSIDKQTIVDYCFNNDADFAIVSKVRYFKVGFGKYVFSNQVVVSMKLFGADGNLVTETDHDTYRKNMRLLGSTTNSVKIGTEGAIKGIIKKLRKLKPTEAEL
;
A
#
# COMPACT_ATOMS: atom_id res chain seq x y z
N MET A 1 6.94 -34.61 62.09
CA MET A 1 6.80 -33.24 61.54
C MET A 1 7.69 -32.90 60.33
N LYS A 2 8.67 -33.74 59.92
CA LYS A 2 9.56 -33.46 58.74
C LYS A 2 8.98 -33.86 57.38
N LYS A 3 7.89 -34.63 57.29
CA LYS A 3 7.29 -35.09 56.02
C LYS A 3 6.24 -34.13 55.45
N ILE A 4 5.70 -33.20 56.22
CA ILE A 4 4.66 -32.26 55.78
C ILE A 4 5.26 -31.07 55.03
N ILE A 5 6.49 -30.67 55.38
CA ILE A 5 7.17 -29.51 54.77
C ILE A 5 7.64 -29.82 53.32
N PHE A 6 7.89 -31.11 53.01
CA PHE A 6 8.35 -31.50 51.68
C PHE A 6 7.21 -31.51 50.66
N PHE A 7 5.97 -31.71 51.09
CA PHE A 7 4.83 -31.74 50.19
C PHE A 7 4.32 -30.35 49.78
N THR A 8 4.50 -29.37 50.66
CA THR A 8 4.12 -27.97 50.37
C THR A 8 5.11 -27.27 49.43
N ALA A 9 6.38 -27.66 49.43
CA ALA A 9 7.39 -27.10 48.51
C ALA A 9 7.24 -27.58 47.06
N VAL A 10 6.74 -28.80 46.84
CA VAL A 10 6.53 -29.36 45.50
C VAL A 10 5.27 -28.79 44.83
N THR A 11 4.21 -28.51 45.59
CA THR A 11 2.96 -27.94 45.08
C THR A 11 3.09 -26.46 44.69
N THR A 12 3.96 -25.68 45.34
CA THR A 12 4.21 -24.27 44.97
C THR A 12 5.01 -24.14 43.71
N PHE A 13 5.88 -25.09 43.35
CA PHE A 13 6.67 -25.06 42.12
C PHE A 13 5.87 -25.39 40.87
N LEU A 14 4.75 -26.16 40.99
CA LEU A 14 3.89 -26.54 39.88
C LEU A 14 2.91 -25.42 39.43
N PHE A 15 2.67 -24.41 40.30
CA PHE A 15 1.78 -23.27 39.97
C PHE A 15 2.47 -22.10 39.30
N ILE A 16 3.81 -22.00 39.38
CA ILE A 16 4.57 -20.90 38.73
C ILE A 16 4.81 -21.16 37.24
N GLY A 17 4.67 -22.43 36.78
CA GLY A 17 4.90 -22.80 35.36
C GLY A 17 3.74 -22.54 34.38
N LEU A 18 2.57 -22.13 34.87
CA LEU A 18 1.35 -22.05 34.03
C LEU A 18 0.91 -20.65 33.62
N THR A 19 1.65 -19.59 34.01
CA THR A 19 1.27 -18.20 33.71
C THR A 19 2.06 -17.57 32.55
N SER A 20 2.99 -18.31 31.90
CA SER A 20 3.91 -17.73 30.88
C SER A 20 3.48 -17.94 29.43
N VAL A 21 2.29 -18.45 29.13
CA VAL A 21 1.93 -18.83 27.73
C VAL A 21 0.89 -17.90 27.07
N LYS A 22 0.52 -16.79 27.67
CA LYS A 22 -0.48 -15.87 27.06
C LYS A 22 0.04 -14.50 26.62
N ALA A 23 1.32 -14.23 26.64
CA ALA A 23 1.88 -12.90 26.32
C ALA A 23 2.41 -12.75 24.88
N GLN A 24 2.27 -13.73 23.98
CA GLN A 24 2.95 -13.68 22.68
C GLN A 24 2.01 -13.65 21.46
N LYS A 25 0.80 -13.15 21.59
CA LYS A 25 -0.15 -13.11 20.47
C LYS A 25 -0.61 -11.73 20.00
N ASN A 26 0.00 -10.64 20.43
CA ASN A 26 -0.44 -9.28 20.10
C ASN A 26 0.66 -8.36 19.51
N ALA A 27 1.76 -8.89 18.98
CA ALA A 27 2.81 -8.04 18.39
C ALA A 27 2.51 -7.61 16.93
N ASP A 28 1.47 -8.14 16.27
CA ASP A 28 1.28 -7.99 14.83
C ASP A 28 0.02 -7.20 14.41
N ASP A 29 -0.65 -6.54 15.33
CA ASP A 29 -1.90 -5.80 15.05
C ASP A 29 -1.71 -4.27 14.98
N LYS A 30 -0.45 -3.80 14.80
CA LYS A 30 -0.19 -2.37 14.62
C LYS A 30 -0.78 -1.92 13.29
N ILE A 31 -1.66 -0.92 13.34
CA ILE A 31 -2.21 -0.25 12.15
C ILE A 31 -1.04 0.30 11.33
N LYS A 32 -0.88 -0.18 10.11
CA LYS A 32 0.15 0.30 9.20
C LYS A 32 -0.29 1.63 8.57
N LYS A 33 0.60 2.62 8.60
CA LYS A 33 0.38 3.92 7.97
C LYS A 33 1.08 3.94 6.63
N VAL A 34 0.32 4.24 5.58
CA VAL A 34 0.81 4.29 4.20
C VAL A 34 0.65 5.70 3.67
N LEU A 35 1.76 6.35 3.36
CA LEU A 35 1.81 7.68 2.79
C LEU A 35 1.70 7.60 1.27
N TYR A 36 0.77 8.33 0.68
CA TYR A 36 0.59 8.48 -0.76
C TYR A 36 0.95 9.88 -1.20
N PHE A 37 1.86 9.98 -2.16
CA PHE A 37 2.16 11.22 -2.88
C PHE A 37 1.14 11.48 -3.99
N ASN A 38 1.00 12.75 -4.41
CA ASN A 38 0.26 13.07 -5.62
C ASN A 38 0.89 12.31 -6.79
N PRO A 39 0.10 11.64 -7.65
CA PRO A 39 0.65 10.92 -8.78
C PRO A 39 1.30 11.87 -9.81
N GLU A 40 2.39 11.43 -10.40
CA GLU A 40 2.91 12.04 -11.62
C GLU A 40 1.92 11.78 -12.76
N VAL A 41 1.54 12.82 -13.50
CA VAL A 41 0.55 12.73 -14.58
C VAL A 41 1.25 12.96 -15.92
N GLU A 42 1.10 12.02 -16.86
CA GLU A 42 1.68 12.09 -18.19
C GLU A 42 0.57 11.95 -19.26
N PRO A 43 0.44 12.89 -20.22
CA PRO A 43 1.27 14.09 -20.41
C PRO A 43 1.09 15.12 -19.30
N ASP A 44 2.12 15.95 -19.08
CA ASP A 44 2.11 17.04 -18.09
C ASP A 44 1.25 18.21 -18.61
N ILE A 45 -0.06 18.14 -18.32
CA ILE A 45 -1.09 19.11 -18.73
C ILE A 45 -1.86 19.49 -17.47
N ASP A 46 -1.86 20.78 -17.12
CA ASP A 46 -2.45 21.25 -15.86
C ASP A 46 -3.93 20.93 -15.72
N GLU A 47 -4.69 21.02 -16.82
CA GLU A 47 -6.14 20.77 -16.83
C GLU A 47 -6.52 19.35 -16.45
N ILE A 48 -5.61 18.38 -16.58
CA ILE A 48 -5.90 16.98 -16.22
C ILE A 48 -5.32 16.58 -14.86
N LYS A 49 -4.42 17.37 -14.26
CA LYS A 49 -3.77 17.04 -12.99
C LYS A 49 -4.77 16.93 -11.84
N ASP A 50 -5.56 17.96 -11.62
CA ASP A 50 -6.53 17.98 -10.51
C ASP A 50 -7.61 16.90 -10.63
N PRO A 51 -8.28 16.73 -11.80
CA PRO A 51 -9.20 15.63 -11.99
C PRO A 51 -8.56 14.25 -11.78
N THR A 52 -7.29 14.07 -12.19
CA THR A 52 -6.55 12.83 -11.99
C THR A 52 -6.25 12.58 -10.53
N ASN A 53 -5.74 13.60 -9.82
CA ASN A 53 -5.45 13.53 -8.39
C ASN A 53 -6.71 13.15 -7.59
N ASN A 54 -7.82 13.81 -7.87
CA ASN A 54 -9.09 13.53 -7.20
C ASN A 54 -9.54 12.07 -7.45
N ALA A 55 -9.57 11.63 -8.71
CA ALA A 55 -9.94 10.26 -9.05
C ALA A 55 -9.00 9.21 -8.44
N PHE A 56 -7.70 9.50 -8.39
CA PHE A 56 -6.70 8.65 -7.78
C PHE A 56 -6.95 8.50 -6.27
N PHE A 57 -7.08 9.60 -5.54
CA PHE A 57 -7.28 9.58 -4.09
C PHE A 57 -8.65 9.04 -3.68
N ASP A 58 -9.70 9.25 -4.46
CA ASP A 58 -10.99 8.59 -4.26
C ASP A 58 -10.82 7.08 -4.28
N ALA A 59 -10.16 6.54 -5.31
CA ALA A 59 -9.92 5.10 -5.43
C ALA A 59 -9.01 4.55 -4.30
N VAL A 60 -8.01 5.31 -3.88
CA VAL A 60 -7.18 4.93 -2.72
C VAL A 60 -8.03 4.85 -1.47
N THR A 61 -8.85 5.89 -1.19
CA THR A 61 -9.74 5.96 -0.02
C THR A 61 -10.72 4.79 0.00
N ASP A 62 -11.37 4.50 -1.13
CA ASP A 62 -12.31 3.40 -1.26
C ASP A 62 -11.68 2.03 -0.98
N ASN A 63 -10.41 1.86 -1.35
CA ASN A 63 -9.68 0.62 -1.09
C ASN A 63 -9.20 0.47 0.36
N PHE A 64 -9.13 1.56 1.13
CA PHE A 64 -8.74 1.55 2.54
C PHE A 64 -9.92 1.53 3.50
N SER A 65 -11.12 1.94 3.07
CA SER A 65 -12.35 1.87 3.86
C SER A 65 -12.67 0.39 4.19
N GLY A 66 -12.31 -0.08 5.35
CA GLY A 66 -12.50 -1.46 5.80
C GLY A 66 -11.23 -2.28 6.01
N ARG A 67 -10.05 -1.67 5.85
CA ARG A 67 -8.76 -2.31 6.16
C ARG A 67 -8.17 -1.71 7.44
N LYS A 68 -7.36 -2.52 8.14
CA LYS A 68 -6.61 -2.09 9.33
C LYS A 68 -5.44 -1.13 9.02
N ASN A 69 -5.38 -0.53 7.84
CA ASN A 69 -4.31 0.38 7.42
C ASN A 69 -4.84 1.81 7.40
N LYS A 70 -4.01 2.78 7.78
CA LYS A 70 -4.32 4.20 7.69
C LYS A 70 -3.64 4.80 6.46
N MET A 71 -4.44 5.43 5.59
CA MET A 71 -3.92 6.24 4.50
C MET A 71 -3.52 7.63 5.03
N LEU A 72 -2.35 8.09 4.60
CA LEU A 72 -1.89 9.47 4.73
C LEU A 72 -1.69 10.04 3.32
N ARG A 73 -2.03 11.32 3.12
CA ARG A 73 -1.83 12.01 1.85
C ARG A 73 -0.75 13.06 2.01
N ALA A 74 0.26 13.03 1.13
CA ALA A 74 1.18 14.13 0.93
C ALA A 74 0.74 14.93 -0.30
N GLU A 75 0.49 16.23 -0.12
CA GLU A 75 0.07 17.13 -1.21
C GLU A 75 1.25 17.59 -2.07
N VAL A 76 2.18 16.68 -2.31
CA VAL A 76 3.39 16.91 -3.10
C VAL A 76 3.58 15.78 -4.09
N GLN A 77 4.13 16.09 -5.24
CA GLN A 77 4.51 15.12 -6.26
C GLN A 77 5.99 14.79 -6.11
N VAL A 78 6.32 13.51 -6.17
CA VAL A 78 7.69 13.00 -6.25
C VAL A 78 7.88 12.38 -7.63
N PRO A 79 8.98 12.70 -8.37
CA PRO A 79 9.25 12.15 -9.69
C PRO A 79 9.31 10.62 -9.64
N PHE A 80 8.50 9.95 -10.48
CA PHE A 80 8.36 8.49 -10.43
C PHE A 80 9.61 7.75 -10.92
N ASP A 81 10.29 8.28 -11.94
CA ASP A 81 11.43 7.62 -12.56
C ASP A 81 12.77 7.94 -11.90
N SER A 82 12.85 9.04 -11.10
CA SER A 82 14.06 9.53 -10.42
C SER A 82 13.82 9.79 -8.93
N ILE A 83 13.30 8.78 -8.23
CA ILE A 83 12.97 8.88 -6.81
C ILE A 83 14.27 8.94 -5.99
N ASP A 84 14.43 10.01 -5.21
CA ASP A 84 15.48 10.11 -4.21
C ASP A 84 15.07 9.35 -2.94
N LYS A 85 15.95 8.44 -2.52
CA LYS A 85 15.73 7.60 -1.34
C LYS A 85 15.57 8.43 -0.07
N GLN A 86 16.38 9.49 0.10
CA GLN A 86 16.35 10.34 1.30
C GLN A 86 15.01 11.07 1.40
N THR A 87 14.48 11.54 0.28
CA THR A 87 13.13 12.14 0.22
C THR A 87 12.08 11.21 0.80
N ILE A 88 12.08 9.91 0.44
CA ILE A 88 11.13 8.94 0.99
C ILE A 88 11.29 8.77 2.50
N VAL A 89 12.55 8.64 2.96
CA VAL A 89 12.86 8.51 4.41
C VAL A 89 12.33 9.72 5.18
N ASP A 90 12.61 10.94 4.72
CA ASP A 90 12.22 12.17 5.40
C ASP A 90 10.70 12.33 5.46
N TYR A 91 9.99 12.03 4.37
CA TYR A 91 8.53 12.09 4.37
C TYR A 91 7.91 11.01 5.26
N CYS A 92 8.43 9.79 5.26
CA CYS A 92 7.96 8.73 6.15
C CYS A 92 8.19 9.10 7.62
N PHE A 93 9.37 9.61 7.96
CA PHE A 93 9.71 10.04 9.32
C PHE A 93 8.80 11.17 9.81
N ASN A 94 8.64 12.23 9.01
CA ASN A 94 7.86 13.40 9.39
C ASN A 94 6.36 13.11 9.54
N ASN A 95 5.84 12.07 8.86
CA ASN A 95 4.44 11.68 8.91
C ASN A 95 4.18 10.43 9.77
N ASP A 96 5.21 9.88 10.44
CA ASP A 96 5.12 8.61 11.19
C ASP A 96 4.48 7.50 10.31
N ALA A 97 4.97 7.38 9.05
CA ALA A 97 4.48 6.42 8.08
C ALA A 97 5.38 5.18 8.02
N ASP A 98 4.78 4.00 7.96
CA ASP A 98 5.50 2.72 7.82
C ASP A 98 5.91 2.45 6.37
N PHE A 99 5.15 3.00 5.41
CA PHE A 99 5.37 2.84 3.97
C PHE A 99 5.05 4.12 3.22
N ALA A 100 5.65 4.27 2.02
CA ALA A 100 5.31 5.31 1.07
C ALA A 100 4.97 4.72 -0.30
N ILE A 101 4.01 5.32 -1.00
CA ILE A 101 3.65 4.97 -2.38
C ILE A 101 3.86 6.17 -3.27
N VAL A 102 4.72 6.01 -4.27
CA VAL A 102 4.88 6.94 -5.39
C VAL A 102 4.19 6.36 -6.60
N SER A 103 3.42 7.18 -7.31
CA SER A 103 2.55 6.73 -8.40
C SER A 103 2.74 7.58 -9.66
N LYS A 104 2.49 6.96 -10.82
CA LYS A 104 2.44 7.61 -12.12
C LYS A 104 1.18 7.21 -12.86
N VAL A 105 0.44 8.17 -13.38
CA VAL A 105 -0.74 7.97 -14.21
C VAL A 105 -0.42 8.43 -15.64
N ARG A 106 -0.34 7.47 -16.56
CA ARG A 106 -0.06 7.73 -17.98
C ARG A 106 -1.30 7.56 -18.81
N TYR A 107 -1.64 8.60 -19.55
CA TYR A 107 -2.73 8.59 -20.52
C TYR A 107 -2.20 8.23 -21.91
N PHE A 108 -2.92 7.33 -22.59
CA PHE A 108 -2.62 6.98 -23.98
C PHE A 108 -3.63 7.61 -24.93
N LYS A 109 -3.13 8.17 -26.03
CA LYS A 109 -3.97 8.50 -27.18
C LYS A 109 -4.11 7.23 -28.01
N VAL A 110 -5.29 6.63 -28.01
CA VAL A 110 -5.65 5.59 -28.97
C VAL A 110 -6.70 6.22 -29.88
N GLY A 111 -6.38 6.52 -31.13
CA GLY A 111 -7.40 7.07 -31.99
C GLY A 111 -6.97 7.37 -33.41
N PHE A 112 -7.90 7.18 -34.31
CA PHE A 112 -7.90 7.73 -35.64
C PHE A 112 -8.47 9.15 -35.58
N GLY A 113 -7.64 10.17 -35.91
CA GLY A 113 -8.09 11.53 -36.07
C GLY A 113 -7.78 12.50 -34.89
N LYS A 114 -8.02 13.77 -35.16
CA LYS A 114 -7.51 14.94 -34.44
C LYS A 114 -7.98 15.08 -32.96
N TYR A 115 -8.97 14.32 -32.51
CA TYR A 115 -9.70 14.56 -31.25
C TYR A 115 -10.17 13.31 -30.47
N VAL A 116 -9.56 12.15 -30.64
CA VAL A 116 -9.96 10.99 -29.84
C VAL A 116 -9.03 10.87 -28.65
N PHE A 117 -9.46 11.36 -27.49
CA PHE A 117 -8.86 11.01 -26.22
C PHE A 117 -9.24 9.56 -25.91
N SER A 118 -8.28 8.68 -25.84
CA SER A 118 -8.52 7.37 -25.28
C SER A 118 -8.74 7.50 -23.77
N ASN A 119 -9.79 6.88 -23.27
CA ASN A 119 -10.00 6.69 -21.84
C ASN A 119 -9.03 5.65 -21.24
N GLN A 120 -8.01 5.26 -21.97
CA GLN A 120 -7.02 4.30 -21.54
C GLN A 120 -5.96 4.98 -20.67
N VAL A 121 -5.73 4.41 -19.49
CA VAL A 121 -4.66 4.82 -18.61
C VAL A 121 -3.84 3.61 -18.15
N VAL A 122 -2.55 3.86 -17.90
CA VAL A 122 -1.71 2.94 -17.12
C VAL A 122 -1.39 3.63 -15.80
N VAL A 123 -1.68 2.95 -14.70
CA VAL A 123 -1.31 3.39 -13.37
C VAL A 123 -0.17 2.52 -12.87
N SER A 124 0.99 3.14 -12.68
CA SER A 124 2.20 2.53 -12.11
C SER A 124 2.34 2.97 -10.66
N MET A 125 2.70 2.04 -9.77
CA MET A 125 2.93 2.32 -8.35
C MET A 125 4.19 1.64 -7.86
N LYS A 126 5.00 2.37 -7.09
CA LYS A 126 6.16 1.89 -6.34
C LYS A 126 5.88 2.01 -4.86
N LEU A 127 5.99 0.91 -4.12
CA LEU A 127 5.90 0.86 -2.66
C LEU A 127 7.29 0.85 -2.07
N PHE A 128 7.55 1.77 -1.17
CA PHE A 128 8.80 1.90 -0.40
C PHE A 128 8.53 1.63 1.07
N GLY A 129 9.51 1.05 1.76
CA GLY A 129 9.56 1.03 3.22
C GLY A 129 9.92 2.42 3.78
N ALA A 130 9.72 2.62 5.08
CA ALA A 130 10.13 3.85 5.76
C ALA A 130 11.65 4.10 5.69
N ASP A 131 12.44 3.07 5.42
CA ASP A 131 13.89 3.13 5.17
C ASP A 131 14.25 3.58 3.74
N GLY A 132 13.26 3.93 2.92
CA GLY A 132 13.42 4.36 1.53
C GLY A 132 13.79 3.24 0.55
N ASN A 133 13.78 1.97 0.97
CA ASN A 133 14.04 0.85 0.06
C ASN A 133 12.77 0.46 -0.70
N LEU A 134 12.92 0.18 -2.00
CA LEU A 134 11.83 -0.32 -2.82
C LEU A 134 11.42 -1.73 -2.36
N VAL A 135 10.18 -1.88 -1.94
CA VAL A 135 9.59 -3.16 -1.53
C VAL A 135 8.99 -3.90 -2.73
N THR A 136 8.22 -3.19 -3.54
CA THR A 136 7.60 -3.76 -4.75
C THR A 136 7.10 -2.67 -5.69
N GLU A 137 6.94 -3.03 -6.95
CA GLU A 137 6.39 -2.17 -7.99
C GLU A 137 5.28 -2.90 -8.75
N THR A 138 4.31 -2.18 -9.30
CA THR A 138 3.23 -2.76 -10.09
C THR A 138 2.72 -1.78 -11.13
N ASP A 139 2.20 -2.33 -12.23
CA ASP A 139 1.51 -1.60 -13.29
C ASP A 139 0.12 -2.18 -13.51
N HIS A 140 -0.85 -1.31 -13.74
CA HIS A 140 -2.17 -1.71 -14.18
C HIS A 140 -2.57 -0.94 -15.45
N ASP A 141 -2.63 -1.66 -16.55
CA ASP A 141 -3.09 -1.15 -17.84
C ASP A 141 -4.59 -1.45 -17.98
N THR A 142 -5.41 -0.41 -18.01
CA THR A 142 -6.87 -0.55 -18.07
C THR A 142 -7.33 -1.13 -19.41
N TYR A 143 -6.58 -0.93 -20.49
CA TYR A 143 -6.90 -1.51 -21.80
C TYR A 143 -6.71 -3.03 -21.84
N ARG A 144 -5.55 -3.49 -21.34
CA ARG A 144 -5.21 -4.93 -21.38
C ARG A 144 -6.03 -5.77 -20.44
N LYS A 145 -6.43 -5.21 -19.30
CA LYS A 145 -7.05 -5.99 -18.22
C LYS A 145 -8.55 -5.85 -18.15
N ASN A 146 -9.12 -4.74 -18.60
CA ASN A 146 -10.54 -4.47 -18.43
C ASN A 146 -11.30 -4.34 -19.75
N MET A 147 -10.65 -4.59 -20.89
CA MET A 147 -11.20 -4.41 -22.24
C MET A 147 -11.93 -3.06 -22.36
N ARG A 148 -11.97 -2.41 -23.49
CA ARG A 148 -12.52 -1.07 -23.77
C ARG A 148 -13.59 -0.60 -22.77
N LEU A 149 -13.17 0.10 -21.72
CA LEU A 149 -14.11 0.76 -20.81
C LEU A 149 -14.78 1.92 -21.56
N LEU A 150 -16.05 1.77 -21.82
CA LEU A 150 -16.91 2.89 -22.22
C LEU A 150 -17.18 3.68 -20.93
N GLY A 151 -16.41 4.72 -20.67
CA GLY A 151 -16.55 5.50 -19.46
C GLY A 151 -15.74 6.79 -19.51
N SER A 152 -15.89 7.62 -18.47
CA SER A 152 -15.12 8.84 -18.32
C SER A 152 -13.64 8.52 -18.02
N THR A 153 -12.76 9.43 -18.37
CA THR A 153 -11.33 9.39 -18.01
C THR A 153 -11.12 9.20 -16.51
N THR A 154 -11.93 9.87 -15.69
CA THR A 154 -11.96 9.74 -14.22
C THR A 154 -12.20 8.28 -13.78
N ASN A 155 -13.15 7.59 -14.39
CA ASN A 155 -13.44 6.19 -14.09
C ASN A 155 -12.26 5.27 -14.44
N SER A 156 -11.58 5.55 -15.56
CA SER A 156 -10.39 4.78 -15.95
C SER A 156 -9.24 4.95 -14.96
N VAL A 157 -9.04 6.16 -14.42
CA VAL A 157 -8.05 6.40 -13.35
C VAL A 157 -8.42 5.63 -12.10
N LYS A 158 -9.69 5.65 -11.66
CA LYS A 158 -10.15 4.88 -10.49
C LYS A 158 -9.87 3.39 -10.67
N ILE A 159 -10.28 2.80 -11.77
CA ILE A 159 -10.07 1.37 -12.07
C ILE A 159 -8.57 1.03 -12.15
N GLY A 160 -7.79 1.88 -12.81
CA GLY A 160 -6.34 1.73 -12.90
C GLY A 160 -5.67 1.73 -11.53
N THR A 161 -6.04 2.68 -10.67
CA THR A 161 -5.55 2.82 -9.31
C THR A 161 -5.91 1.61 -8.43
N GLU A 162 -7.17 1.19 -8.46
CA GLU A 162 -7.60 -0.02 -7.74
C GLU A 162 -6.84 -1.27 -8.21
N GLY A 163 -6.65 -1.40 -9.52
CA GLY A 163 -5.92 -2.52 -10.10
C GLY A 163 -4.45 -2.54 -9.67
N ALA A 164 -3.80 -1.38 -9.62
CA ALA A 164 -2.43 -1.23 -9.15
C ALA A 164 -2.30 -1.56 -7.66
N ILE A 165 -3.22 -1.06 -6.80
CA ILE A 165 -3.25 -1.40 -5.37
C ILE A 165 -3.43 -2.92 -5.16
N LYS A 166 -4.37 -3.55 -5.88
CA LYS A 166 -4.55 -5.01 -5.84
C LYS A 166 -3.29 -5.76 -6.26
N GLY A 167 -2.55 -5.21 -7.24
CA GLY A 167 -1.25 -5.73 -7.68
C GLY A 167 -0.19 -5.70 -6.58
N ILE A 168 -0.04 -4.57 -5.88
CA ILE A 168 0.87 -4.43 -4.72
C ILE A 168 0.52 -5.45 -3.65
N ILE A 169 -0.75 -5.52 -3.25
CA ILE A 169 -1.21 -6.44 -2.21
C ILE A 169 -0.91 -7.90 -2.58
N LYS A 170 -1.15 -8.27 -3.85
CA LYS A 170 -0.85 -9.62 -4.34
C LYS A 170 0.64 -9.95 -4.27
N LYS A 171 1.51 -8.98 -4.61
CA LYS A 171 2.97 -9.16 -4.52
C LYS A 171 3.44 -9.25 -3.07
N LEU A 172 2.92 -8.39 -2.17
CA LEU A 172 3.24 -8.44 -0.74
C LEU A 172 2.87 -9.79 -0.11
N ARG A 173 1.73 -10.38 -0.48
CA ARG A 173 1.33 -11.72 0.02
C ARG A 173 2.30 -12.82 -0.42
N LYS A 174 2.93 -12.67 -1.59
CA LYS A 174 3.93 -13.64 -2.09
C LYS A 174 5.30 -13.45 -1.44
N LEU A 175 5.60 -12.26 -0.93
CA LEU A 175 6.87 -11.95 -0.24
C LEU A 175 6.85 -12.39 1.23
N LYS A 176 5.66 -12.60 1.83
CA LYS A 176 5.56 -13.26 3.15
C LYS A 176 5.79 -14.76 2.92
N PRO A 177 6.87 -15.36 3.46
CA PRO A 177 7.02 -16.81 3.42
C PRO A 177 5.80 -17.42 4.10
N THR A 178 5.23 -18.46 3.51
CA THR A 178 4.22 -19.29 4.17
C THR A 178 4.93 -19.94 5.37
N GLU A 179 4.66 -19.48 6.58
CA GLU A 179 4.98 -20.19 7.83
C GLU A 179 4.08 -21.42 7.97
N ALA A 180 4.09 -22.28 6.98
CA ALA A 180 3.29 -23.51 6.96
C ALA A 180 4.07 -24.64 6.31
N GLU A 181 5.35 -24.79 6.68
CA GLU A 181 6.11 -26.02 6.47
C GLU A 181 7.31 -26.03 7.42
N LEU A 182 7.03 -26.34 8.70
CA LEU A 182 7.96 -26.96 9.66
C LEU A 182 7.15 -27.74 10.70
#